data_f201d8c903b262370447be4a55183fde
#
_entry.id   f201d8c903b262370447be4a55183fde
#
_cell.length_a   1.000
_cell.length_b   1.000
_cell.length_c   1.000
_cell.angle_alpha   90.00
_cell.angle_beta   90.00
_cell.angle_gamma   90.00
#
_symmetry.space_group_name_H-M   'P 1'
#
loop_
_entity.id
_entity.type
_entity.pdbx_description
1 polymer ?
#
loop_
_entity_poly.entity_id
_entity_poly.type
_entity_poly.pdbx_seq_one_letter_code
_entity_poly.pdbx_strand_id
1 'polypeptide(L)'
;ATLKSLGVNCQYIARGGKRLGIYFLEKKTSQRPSNVIYNRSGSAIALAEESDFDWDAIFADATWFHFSGITPAISDEMTNICITACQKAKEKGMTVSCDLNYRSKLWSSEKACEAMSRICQYVDVCIANEDDAIGILHCQGTYEEIPIQDGCFSVENRNFYHNI
;
A
#
# COMPACT_ATOMS: atom_id res chain seq x y z
N ALA A 1 -6.72 16.23 14.74
CA ALA A 1 -6.66 17.70 14.64
C ALA A 1 -5.95 18.12 13.35
N THR A 2 -4.69 17.74 13.12
CA THR A 2 -3.87 18.20 11.98
C THR A 2 -4.49 17.90 10.60
N LEU A 3 -4.95 16.65 10.35
CA LEU A 3 -5.57 16.33 9.05
C LEU A 3 -6.80 17.18 8.77
N LYS A 4 -7.65 17.40 9.78
CA LYS A 4 -8.85 18.26 9.63
C LYS A 4 -8.47 19.71 9.35
N SER A 5 -7.40 20.25 9.96
CA SER A 5 -6.95 21.62 9.69
C SER A 5 -6.40 21.82 8.28
N LEU A 6 -6.04 20.73 7.61
CA LEU A 6 -5.61 20.69 6.20
C LEU A 6 -6.76 20.39 5.22
N GLY A 7 -8.02 20.39 5.71
CA GLY A 7 -9.19 20.13 4.86
C GLY A 7 -9.46 18.64 4.56
N VAL A 8 -8.73 17.71 5.18
CA VAL A 8 -8.93 16.28 4.97
C VAL A 8 -10.20 15.80 5.68
N ASN A 9 -11.08 15.13 4.97
CA ASN A 9 -12.22 14.46 5.58
C ASN A 9 -11.73 13.26 6.41
N CYS A 10 -12.07 13.27 7.70
CA CYS A 10 -11.62 12.25 8.66
C CYS A 10 -12.78 11.44 9.25
N GLN A 11 -13.96 11.46 8.62
CA GLN A 11 -15.15 10.80 9.18
C GLN A 11 -15.00 9.28 9.23
N TYR A 12 -14.29 8.69 8.29
CA TYR A 12 -14.08 7.26 8.17
C TYR A 12 -12.77 6.75 8.82
N ILE A 13 -12.10 7.57 9.63
CA ILE A 13 -10.98 7.07 10.42
C ILE A 13 -11.50 6.18 11.53
N ALA A 14 -11.38 4.86 11.35
CA ALA A 14 -11.70 3.88 12.37
C ALA A 14 -10.85 4.11 13.64
N ARG A 15 -11.48 3.96 14.81
CA ARG A 15 -10.83 4.15 16.10
C ARG A 15 -11.00 2.91 16.93
N GLY A 16 -9.90 2.26 17.27
CA GLY A 16 -9.91 1.02 18.04
C GLY A 16 -8.53 0.71 18.59
N GLY A 17 -8.42 -0.50 19.15
CA GLY A 17 -7.17 -1.01 19.70
C GLY A 17 -6.71 -0.26 20.95
N LYS A 18 -5.61 -0.72 21.55
CA LYS A 18 -5.09 -0.19 22.81
C LYS A 18 -4.06 0.93 22.61
N ARG A 19 -3.44 1.03 21.43
CA ARG A 19 -2.40 2.02 21.15
C ARG A 19 -2.24 2.33 19.67
N LEU A 20 -1.65 3.48 19.36
CA LEU A 20 -1.16 3.79 18.02
C LEU A 20 0.20 3.13 17.78
N GLY A 21 0.48 2.83 16.52
CA GLY A 21 1.83 2.56 16.08
C GLY A 21 2.67 3.83 16.15
N ILE A 22 3.92 3.69 16.56
CA ILE A 22 4.88 4.80 16.63
C ILE A 22 6.16 4.43 15.88
N TYR A 23 6.93 5.42 15.51
CA TYR A 23 8.29 5.25 15.02
C TYR A 23 9.21 6.30 15.64
N PHE A 24 10.48 5.97 15.70
CA PHE A 24 11.53 6.87 16.15
C PHE A 24 12.47 7.13 14.98
N LEU A 25 12.70 8.39 14.67
CA LEU A 25 13.65 8.81 13.66
C LEU A 25 14.93 9.32 14.32
N GLU A 26 16.00 8.57 14.18
CA GLU A 26 17.35 9.06 14.47
C GLU A 26 17.81 9.90 13.28
N LYS A 27 17.84 11.23 13.49
CA LYS A 27 18.28 12.14 12.44
C LYS A 27 19.75 11.93 12.11
N LYS A 28 20.05 12.03 10.83
CA LYS A 28 21.40 12.02 10.29
C LYS A 28 22.27 13.09 10.93
N THR A 29 23.43 12.71 11.41
CA THR A 29 24.50 13.64 11.80
C THR A 29 25.72 13.34 10.95
N SER A 30 26.14 14.29 10.14
CA SER A 30 27.34 14.33 9.29
C SER A 30 27.67 13.06 8.50
N GLN A 31 28.01 11.93 9.13
CA GLN A 31 28.46 10.70 8.45
C GLN A 31 27.58 9.46 8.72
N ARG A 32 26.59 9.55 9.61
CA ARG A 32 25.68 8.43 9.88
C ARG A 32 24.42 8.54 9.02
N PRO A 33 23.97 7.46 8.36
CA PRO A 33 22.64 7.44 7.72
C PRO A 33 21.54 7.60 8.77
N SER A 34 20.42 8.20 8.39
CA SER A 34 19.22 8.25 9.23
C SER A 34 18.73 6.82 9.49
N ASN A 35 18.34 6.52 10.72
CA ASN A 35 17.76 5.24 11.07
C ASN A 35 16.31 5.43 11.56
N VAL A 36 15.42 4.55 11.10
CA VAL A 36 14.01 4.54 11.54
C VAL A 36 13.75 3.24 12.30
N ILE A 37 13.30 3.40 13.54
CA ILE A 37 12.90 2.28 14.40
C ILE A 37 11.37 2.29 14.49
N TYR A 38 10.73 1.22 14.01
CA TYR A 38 9.28 1.07 14.04
C TYR A 38 8.82 0.27 15.26
N ASN A 39 7.77 0.76 15.92
CA ASN A 39 7.07 0.06 16.98
C ASN A 39 5.58 -0.02 16.62
N ARG A 40 5.21 -0.99 15.77
CA ARG A 40 3.86 -1.20 15.24
C ARG A 40 3.16 -2.44 15.78
N SER A 41 3.91 -3.43 16.28
CA SER A 41 3.34 -4.65 16.83
C SER A 41 2.31 -4.35 17.92
N GLY A 42 1.12 -4.96 17.85
CA GLY A 42 0.02 -4.71 18.79
C GLY A 42 -0.59 -3.31 18.72
N SER A 43 -0.31 -2.53 17.68
CA SER A 43 -1.01 -1.27 17.43
C SER A 43 -2.40 -1.51 16.85
N ALA A 44 -3.29 -0.52 16.94
CA ALA A 44 -4.65 -0.61 16.41
C ALA A 44 -4.69 -1.08 14.96
N ILE A 45 -3.84 -0.51 14.08
CA ILE A 45 -3.79 -0.91 12.67
C ILE A 45 -3.24 -2.33 12.48
N ALA A 46 -2.33 -2.80 13.34
CA ALA A 46 -1.78 -4.15 13.23
C ALA A 46 -2.75 -5.24 13.71
N LEU A 47 -3.77 -4.86 14.46
CA LEU A 47 -4.83 -5.71 14.98
C LEU A 47 -6.19 -5.37 14.37
N ALA A 48 -6.22 -4.59 13.29
CA ALA A 48 -7.46 -4.25 12.60
C ALA A 48 -8.07 -5.50 11.95
N GLU A 49 -9.39 -5.57 11.98
CA GLU A 49 -10.20 -6.61 11.36
C GLU A 49 -11.05 -6.03 10.23
N GLU A 50 -11.52 -6.88 9.33
CA GLU A 50 -12.37 -6.46 8.20
C GLU A 50 -13.60 -5.66 8.68
N SER A 51 -14.17 -6.07 9.82
CA SER A 51 -15.35 -5.43 10.45
C SER A 51 -15.12 -3.99 10.93
N ASP A 52 -13.87 -3.55 11.01
CA ASP A 52 -13.53 -2.16 11.39
C ASP A 52 -13.80 -1.16 10.23
N PHE A 53 -14.08 -1.66 9.02
CA PHE A 53 -14.20 -0.85 7.81
C PHE A 53 -15.55 -1.06 7.11
N ASP A 54 -16.39 -0.04 7.11
CA ASP A 54 -17.61 0.00 6.28
C ASP A 54 -17.27 0.53 4.88
N TRP A 55 -16.83 -0.39 3.99
CA TRP A 55 -16.43 -0.04 2.63
C TRP A 55 -17.54 0.58 1.81
N ASP A 56 -18.80 0.23 2.08
CA ASP A 56 -19.93 0.81 1.35
C ASP A 56 -20.13 2.28 1.72
N ALA A 57 -20.00 2.62 2.99
CA ALA A 57 -20.02 4.01 3.44
C ALA A 57 -18.76 4.77 3.03
N ILE A 58 -17.56 4.15 3.14
CA ILE A 58 -16.29 4.77 2.77
C ILE A 58 -16.27 5.14 1.28
N PHE A 59 -16.79 4.29 0.42
CA PHE A 59 -16.76 4.44 -1.03
C PHE A 59 -18.04 5.03 -1.64
N ALA A 60 -18.99 5.52 -0.82
CA ALA A 60 -20.27 6.00 -1.30
C ALA A 60 -20.17 7.09 -2.39
N ASP A 61 -19.28 8.06 -2.18
CA ASP A 61 -19.06 9.20 -3.06
C ASP A 61 -17.64 9.25 -3.67
N ALA A 62 -16.89 8.15 -3.52
CA ALA A 62 -15.51 8.10 -3.99
C ALA A 62 -15.44 7.60 -5.44
N THR A 63 -14.50 8.17 -6.20
CA THR A 63 -14.21 7.76 -7.58
C THR A 63 -12.81 7.17 -7.72
N TRP A 64 -11.97 7.35 -6.67
CA TRP A 64 -10.58 6.92 -6.65
C TRP A 64 -10.22 6.36 -5.29
N PHE A 65 -9.63 5.17 -5.28
CA PHE A 65 -9.06 4.54 -4.07
C PHE A 65 -7.54 4.45 -4.20
N HIS A 66 -6.82 5.01 -3.24
CA HIS A 66 -5.37 4.92 -3.17
C HIS A 66 -4.91 4.28 -1.86
N PHE A 67 -3.94 3.38 -1.95
CA PHE A 67 -3.29 2.81 -0.77
C PHE A 67 -1.78 2.65 -1.00
N SER A 68 -1.04 2.48 0.11
CA SER A 68 0.39 2.17 0.08
C SER A 68 0.62 0.69 0.35
N GLY A 69 1.58 0.08 -0.35
CA GLY A 69 2.05 -1.28 -0.11
C GLY A 69 2.63 -1.52 1.29
N ILE A 70 2.86 -0.44 2.07
CA ILE A 70 3.13 -0.57 3.50
C ILE A 70 1.93 -1.17 4.25
N THR A 71 0.70 -0.88 3.84
CA THR A 71 -0.51 -1.31 4.54
C THR A 71 -0.66 -2.84 4.57
N PRO A 72 -0.63 -3.57 3.45
CA PRO A 72 -0.70 -5.03 3.46
C PRO A 72 0.51 -5.68 4.16
N ALA A 73 1.66 -5.00 4.21
CA ALA A 73 2.85 -5.51 4.89
C ALA A 73 2.76 -5.54 6.43
N ILE A 74 1.73 -4.93 7.02
CA ILE A 74 1.58 -4.83 8.47
C ILE A 74 1.19 -6.17 9.09
N SER A 75 0.28 -6.92 8.46
CA SER A 75 -0.17 -8.25 8.89
C SER A 75 -0.85 -8.98 7.73
N ASP A 76 -1.04 -10.30 7.88
CA ASP A 76 -1.76 -11.11 6.89
C ASP A 76 -3.22 -10.67 6.79
N GLU A 77 -3.84 -10.28 7.90
CA GLU A 77 -5.20 -9.74 7.91
C GLU A 77 -5.26 -8.41 7.14
N MET A 78 -4.29 -7.52 7.30
CA MET A 78 -4.23 -6.29 6.52
C MET A 78 -4.04 -6.55 5.02
N THR A 79 -3.37 -7.63 4.63
CA THR A 79 -3.31 -8.05 3.23
C THR A 79 -4.70 -8.41 2.71
N ASN A 80 -5.49 -9.18 3.47
CA ASN A 80 -6.85 -9.57 3.11
C ASN A 80 -7.78 -8.34 3.06
N ILE A 81 -7.70 -7.46 4.05
CA ILE A 81 -8.45 -6.20 4.09
C ILE A 81 -8.14 -5.33 2.85
N CYS A 82 -6.87 -5.22 2.44
CA CYS A 82 -6.51 -4.51 1.21
C CYS A 82 -7.12 -5.15 -0.05
N ILE A 83 -7.14 -6.47 -0.13
CA ILE A 83 -7.78 -7.18 -1.26
C ILE A 83 -9.28 -6.88 -1.28
N THR A 84 -9.97 -7.02 -0.16
CA THR A 84 -11.40 -6.70 -0.05
C THR A 84 -11.69 -5.24 -0.44
N ALA A 85 -10.88 -4.29 0.06
CA ALA A 85 -11.03 -2.88 -0.30
C ALA A 85 -10.90 -2.66 -1.82
N CYS A 86 -9.89 -3.28 -2.44
CA CYS A 86 -9.70 -3.19 -3.89
C CYS A 86 -10.87 -3.80 -4.67
N GLN A 87 -11.37 -4.97 -4.25
CA GLN A 87 -12.55 -5.62 -4.86
C GLN A 87 -13.77 -4.70 -4.79
N LYS A 88 -14.08 -4.18 -3.60
CA LYS A 88 -15.19 -3.25 -3.38
C LYS A 88 -15.06 -1.97 -4.21
N ALA A 89 -13.85 -1.42 -4.33
CA ALA A 89 -13.61 -0.27 -5.18
C ALA A 89 -13.88 -0.60 -6.66
N LYS A 90 -13.42 -1.75 -7.15
CA LYS A 90 -13.67 -2.18 -8.54
C LYS A 90 -15.15 -2.47 -8.80
N GLU A 91 -15.88 -3.09 -7.86
CA GLU A 91 -17.34 -3.29 -7.95
C GLU A 91 -18.09 -1.96 -8.13
N LYS A 92 -17.59 -0.88 -7.54
CA LYS A 92 -18.15 0.48 -7.67
C LYS A 92 -17.61 1.26 -8.88
N GLY A 93 -16.78 0.64 -9.73
CA GLY A 93 -16.20 1.29 -10.92
C GLY A 93 -15.14 2.33 -10.63
N MET A 94 -14.55 2.30 -9.43
CA MET A 94 -13.50 3.24 -9.03
C MET A 94 -12.16 2.93 -9.70
N THR A 95 -11.35 3.95 -9.88
CA THR A 95 -9.93 3.79 -10.19
C THR A 95 -9.17 3.42 -8.92
N VAL A 96 -8.36 2.36 -8.98
CA VAL A 96 -7.53 1.90 -7.87
C VAL A 96 -6.07 2.18 -8.16
N SER A 97 -5.39 2.86 -7.23
CA SER A 97 -3.95 3.10 -7.33
C SER A 97 -3.20 2.63 -6.09
N CYS A 98 -1.97 2.20 -6.29
CA CYS A 98 -1.08 1.72 -5.24
C CYS A 98 0.30 2.34 -5.39
N ASP A 99 0.88 2.83 -4.28
CA ASP A 99 2.31 3.05 -4.15
C ASP A 99 2.94 1.78 -3.56
N LEU A 100 3.74 1.07 -4.36
CA LEU A 100 4.32 -0.23 -3.98
C LEU A 100 5.14 -0.15 -2.69
N ASN A 101 5.98 0.86 -2.57
CA ASN A 101 6.62 1.32 -1.33
C ASN A 101 7.17 0.18 -0.44
N TYR A 102 7.90 -0.74 -1.06
CA TYR A 102 8.42 -1.93 -0.37
C TYR A 102 9.29 -1.58 0.83
N ARG A 103 9.16 -2.35 1.88
CA ARG A 103 9.92 -2.18 3.12
C ARG A 103 10.42 -3.52 3.63
N SER A 104 11.69 -3.85 3.37
CA SER A 104 12.34 -5.09 3.80
C SER A 104 12.30 -5.33 5.32
N LYS A 105 12.10 -4.28 6.13
CA LYS A 105 11.91 -4.39 7.59
C LYS A 105 10.52 -4.90 8.01
N LEU A 106 9.55 -4.96 7.10
CA LEU A 106 8.17 -5.41 7.38
C LEU A 106 7.93 -6.85 6.91
N TRP A 107 8.44 -7.20 5.75
CA TRP A 107 8.24 -8.52 5.14
C TRP A 107 9.39 -8.87 4.19
N SER A 108 9.52 -10.15 3.83
CA SER A 108 10.48 -10.58 2.82
C SER A 108 9.99 -10.22 1.41
N SER A 109 10.88 -10.23 0.43
CA SER A 109 10.56 -9.99 -0.98
C SER A 109 9.58 -11.04 -1.52
N GLU A 110 9.74 -12.30 -1.13
CA GLU A 110 8.87 -13.40 -1.55
C GLU A 110 7.44 -13.18 -1.04
N LYS A 111 7.28 -12.84 0.24
CA LYS A 111 5.97 -12.54 0.83
C LYS A 111 5.34 -11.29 0.21
N ALA A 112 6.15 -10.28 -0.06
CA ALA A 112 5.70 -9.07 -0.74
C ALA A 112 5.22 -9.38 -2.16
N CYS A 113 5.98 -10.18 -2.92
CA CYS A 113 5.62 -10.64 -4.26
C CYS A 113 4.28 -11.39 -4.25
N GLU A 114 4.13 -12.40 -3.38
CA GLU A 114 2.89 -13.17 -3.25
C GLU A 114 1.67 -12.27 -2.95
N ALA A 115 1.78 -11.42 -1.94
CA ALA A 115 0.69 -10.54 -1.54
C ALA A 115 0.35 -9.49 -2.62
N MET A 116 1.38 -8.83 -3.17
CA MET A 116 1.17 -7.79 -4.17
C MET A 116 0.67 -8.34 -5.49
N SER A 117 1.08 -9.55 -5.92
CA SER A 117 0.53 -10.22 -7.10
C SER A 117 -0.99 -10.43 -6.99
N ARG A 118 -1.49 -10.75 -5.80
CA ARG A 118 -2.93 -10.88 -5.53
C ARG A 118 -3.65 -9.54 -5.52
N ILE A 119 -3.02 -8.50 -4.99
CA ILE A 119 -3.62 -7.16 -4.86
C ILE A 119 -3.61 -6.43 -6.20
N CYS A 120 -2.49 -6.50 -6.94
CA CYS A 120 -2.30 -5.76 -8.18
C CYS A 120 -3.24 -6.18 -9.31
N GLN A 121 -3.93 -7.32 -9.20
CA GLN A 121 -5.01 -7.70 -10.14
C GLN A 121 -6.15 -6.67 -10.16
N TYR A 122 -6.30 -5.86 -9.14
CA TYR A 122 -7.33 -4.84 -9.00
C TYR A 122 -6.81 -3.41 -9.20
N VAL A 123 -5.49 -3.25 -9.33
CA VAL A 123 -4.83 -1.94 -9.41
C VAL A 123 -4.78 -1.46 -10.85
N ASP A 124 -5.25 -0.25 -11.10
CA ASP A 124 -5.19 0.41 -12.41
C ASP A 124 -3.90 1.22 -12.59
N VAL A 125 -3.40 1.83 -11.48
CA VAL A 125 -2.20 2.65 -11.48
C VAL A 125 -1.27 2.22 -10.37
N CYS A 126 -0.06 1.78 -10.71
CA CYS A 126 0.97 1.42 -9.74
C CYS A 126 2.10 2.46 -9.76
N ILE A 127 2.44 2.98 -8.60
CA ILE A 127 3.57 3.86 -8.37
C ILE A 127 4.67 3.01 -7.74
N ALA A 128 5.84 2.96 -8.35
CA ALA A 128 6.97 2.20 -7.84
C ALA A 128 8.29 2.81 -8.32
N ASN A 129 9.35 2.61 -7.56
CA ASN A 129 10.70 2.75 -8.11
C ASN A 129 11.10 1.46 -8.87
N GLU A 130 12.18 1.53 -9.62
CA GLU A 130 12.62 0.42 -10.47
C GLU A 130 12.97 -0.83 -9.66
N ASP A 131 13.65 -0.65 -8.51
CA ASP A 131 14.04 -1.76 -7.64
C ASP A 131 12.82 -2.51 -7.10
N ASP A 132 11.79 -1.78 -6.68
CA ASP A 132 10.54 -2.36 -6.20
C ASP A 132 9.75 -3.03 -7.35
N ALA A 133 9.71 -2.42 -8.53
CA ALA A 133 9.02 -2.99 -9.69
C ALA A 133 9.66 -4.30 -10.16
N ILE A 134 10.99 -4.35 -10.23
CA ILE A 134 11.73 -5.55 -10.64
C ILE A 134 11.72 -6.59 -9.52
N GLY A 135 12.01 -6.18 -8.28
CA GLY A 135 12.22 -7.10 -7.16
C GLY A 135 10.93 -7.69 -6.58
N ILE A 136 9.80 -7.01 -6.72
CA ILE A 136 8.53 -7.41 -6.11
C ILE A 136 7.50 -7.84 -7.15
N LEU A 137 7.39 -7.11 -8.26
CA LEU A 137 6.41 -7.45 -9.31
C LEU A 137 7.03 -8.29 -10.44
N HIS A 138 8.33 -8.59 -10.37
CA HIS A 138 9.08 -9.33 -11.39
C HIS A 138 8.87 -8.76 -12.81
N CYS A 139 8.74 -7.44 -12.91
CA CYS A 139 8.66 -6.77 -14.19
C CYS A 139 9.92 -7.11 -15.01
N GLN A 140 9.74 -7.76 -16.16
CA GLN A 140 10.85 -8.02 -17.08
C GLN A 140 11.05 -6.79 -17.96
N GLY A 141 12.27 -6.30 -18.00
CA GLY A 141 12.65 -5.16 -18.84
C GLY A 141 13.84 -4.41 -18.25
N THR A 142 14.55 -3.70 -19.10
CA THR A 142 15.54 -2.74 -18.67
C THR A 142 14.87 -1.40 -18.34
N TYR A 143 15.55 -0.51 -17.63
CA TYR A 143 15.11 0.88 -17.33
C TYR A 143 14.56 1.64 -18.54
N GLU A 144 14.93 1.23 -19.77
CA GLU A 144 14.48 1.83 -21.02
C GLU A 144 13.16 1.25 -21.55
N GLU A 145 12.75 0.09 -21.06
CA GLU A 145 11.59 -0.68 -21.57
C GLU A 145 10.36 -0.63 -20.65
N ILE A 146 10.55 -0.27 -19.38
CA ILE A 146 9.42 -0.02 -18.47
C ILE A 146 8.97 1.41 -18.75
N PRO A 147 7.75 1.63 -19.27
CA PRO A 147 7.27 2.99 -19.53
C PRO A 147 6.93 3.67 -18.20
N ILE A 148 7.97 4.12 -17.50
CA ILE A 148 7.85 4.92 -16.29
C ILE A 148 7.84 6.37 -16.72
N GLN A 149 6.68 6.98 -16.79
CA GLN A 149 6.55 8.40 -16.92
C GLN A 149 6.35 8.99 -15.52
N ASP A 150 7.33 9.74 -15.02
CA ASP A 150 7.31 10.39 -13.69
C ASP A 150 7.15 9.42 -12.48
N GLY A 151 7.70 8.20 -12.54
CA GLY A 151 7.61 7.22 -11.45
C GLY A 151 6.26 6.49 -11.36
N CYS A 152 5.40 6.66 -12.36
CA CYS A 152 4.12 5.97 -12.47
C CYS A 152 4.10 5.08 -13.71
N PHE A 153 3.59 3.86 -13.58
CA PHE A 153 3.22 3.04 -14.72
C PHE A 153 1.76 2.58 -14.60
N SER A 154 1.08 2.50 -15.74
CA SER A 154 -0.26 1.95 -15.81
C SER A 154 -0.19 0.44 -15.96
N VAL A 155 -0.98 -0.29 -15.17
CA VAL A 155 -1.08 -1.76 -15.24
C VAL A 155 -2.00 -2.21 -16.39
N GLU A 156 -2.27 -1.35 -17.36
CA GLU A 156 -3.11 -1.70 -18.53
C GLU A 156 -2.52 -2.82 -19.40
N ASN A 157 -1.22 -3.06 -19.32
CA ASN A 157 -0.59 -4.21 -19.98
C ASN A 157 -0.73 -5.47 -19.11
N ARG A 158 -1.85 -6.17 -19.20
CA ARG A 158 -2.13 -7.47 -18.56
C ARG A 158 -1.14 -8.60 -18.89
N ASN A 159 -0.12 -8.34 -19.66
CA ASN A 159 0.93 -9.30 -20.01
C ASN A 159 1.99 -9.48 -18.93
N PHE A 160 1.96 -8.71 -17.85
CA PHE A 160 2.91 -8.86 -16.74
C PHE A 160 2.70 -10.13 -15.89
N TYR A 161 1.51 -10.75 -15.95
CA TYR A 161 1.14 -11.86 -15.05
C TYR A 161 1.11 -13.24 -15.71
N HIS A 162 1.53 -13.39 -16.97
CA HIS A 162 1.43 -14.68 -17.67
C HIS A 162 2.67 -15.58 -17.55
N ASN A 163 3.68 -15.20 -16.74
CA ASN A 163 4.90 -16.02 -16.54
C ASN A 163 5.21 -16.28 -15.06
N ILE A 164 4.21 -16.34 -14.18
CA ILE A 164 4.36 -16.90 -12.81
C ILE A 164 3.62 -18.23 -12.73
#